data_ed69405b37e7faec195399c307170c65
#
_entry.id   ed69405b37e7faec195399c307170c65
#
_cell.length_a   1.000
_cell.length_b   1.000
_cell.length_c   1.000
_cell.angle_alpha   90.00
_cell.angle_beta   90.00
_cell.angle_gamma   90.00
#
_symmetry.space_group_name_H-M   'P 1'
#
loop_
_entity.id
_entity.type
_entity.pdbx_description
1 polymer ?
#
loop_
_entity_poly.entity_id
_entity_poly.type
_entity_poly.pdbx_seq_one_letter_code
_entity_poly.pdbx_strand_id
1 'polypeptide(L)'
;MIYKDQRITLVLTFVRKSDTMPTILRRLFKRLEVLNLRVKKLYLDKGFYSISVIRLLKARGTPFILPVVTRRTGGVGKLFVGRASYQTSYTLRNQELGTETIDVALVRKYSKGHYRRRGSKGFAYVTYRIRTQPLQIFQFYRRRFGIESSYRQMNRVRARTASTNPALRLLLVGLAFLLINLWVHFKQLYACDRHRAGRRLNPRRLTLLRMMHLLIRAIETDLKPLTQLQVPIHEVAPTLVSGAAG
;
A
#
# COMPACT_ATOMS: atom_id res chain seq x y z
N MET A 1 4.85 5.80 -1.70
CA MET A 1 5.54 6.95 -1.05
C MET A 1 4.54 7.79 -0.29
N ILE A 2 4.96 8.42 0.79
CA ILE A 2 4.20 9.48 1.47
C ILE A 2 4.92 10.80 1.24
N TYR A 3 4.23 11.75 0.63
CA TYR A 3 4.72 13.11 0.38
C TYR A 3 3.63 14.10 0.76
N LYS A 4 3.94 15.06 1.64
CA LYS A 4 2.97 16.03 2.19
C LYS A 4 1.66 15.34 2.65
N ASP A 5 1.79 14.27 3.44
CA ASP A 5 0.71 13.41 3.95
C ASP A 5 -0.17 12.72 2.88
N GLN A 6 0.20 12.82 1.61
CA GLN A 6 -0.44 12.10 0.51
C GLN A 6 0.33 10.83 0.15
N ARG A 7 -0.40 9.82 -0.29
CA ARG A 7 0.16 8.53 -0.70
C ARG A 7 0.18 8.44 -2.21
N ILE A 8 1.36 8.20 -2.75
CA ILE A 8 1.59 8.06 -4.19
C ILE A 8 2.27 6.71 -4.42
N THR A 9 1.78 5.95 -5.37
CA THR A 9 2.41 4.71 -5.83
C THR A 9 3.44 5.05 -6.90
N LEU A 10 4.71 4.76 -6.63
CA LEU A 10 5.82 5.10 -7.53
C LEU A 10 6.23 3.95 -8.42
N VAL A 11 6.26 2.74 -7.85
CA VAL A 11 6.86 1.57 -8.50
C VAL A 11 6.02 0.33 -8.23
N LEU A 12 5.87 -0.48 -9.26
CA LEU A 12 5.30 -1.82 -9.20
C LEU A 12 6.31 -2.81 -9.77
N THR A 13 6.26 -4.05 -9.31
CA THR A 13 7.08 -5.14 -9.87
C THR A 13 6.34 -6.46 -9.78
N PHE A 14 6.66 -7.35 -10.70
CA PHE A 14 6.23 -8.75 -10.61
C PHE A 14 6.91 -9.45 -9.44
N VAL A 15 6.20 -10.38 -8.82
CA VAL A 15 6.75 -11.35 -7.87
C VAL A 15 6.67 -12.73 -8.53
N ARG A 16 7.81 -13.34 -8.80
CA ARG A 16 7.92 -14.69 -9.35
C ARG A 16 7.99 -15.69 -8.19
N LYS A 17 7.63 -16.95 -8.43
CA LYS A 17 7.74 -18.02 -7.42
C LYS A 17 9.17 -18.20 -6.90
N SER A 18 10.17 -17.96 -7.75
CA SER A 18 11.62 -18.05 -7.41
C SER A 18 12.16 -16.78 -6.74
N ASP A 19 11.40 -15.69 -6.66
CA ASP A 19 11.89 -14.44 -6.09
C ASP A 19 12.03 -14.54 -4.57
N THR A 20 13.20 -14.20 -4.07
CA THR A 20 13.43 -13.95 -2.63
C THR A 20 13.07 -12.52 -2.27
N MET A 21 12.76 -12.25 -0.99
CA MET A 21 12.47 -10.89 -0.53
C MET A 21 13.61 -9.89 -0.82
N PRO A 22 14.90 -10.23 -0.65
CA PRO A 22 15.99 -9.37 -1.09
C PRO A 22 15.98 -9.07 -2.59
N THR A 23 15.65 -10.06 -3.43
CA THR A 23 15.59 -9.87 -4.90
C THR A 23 14.49 -8.87 -5.29
N ILE A 24 13.31 -9.00 -4.67
CA ILE A 24 12.19 -8.05 -4.89
C ILE A 24 12.61 -6.64 -4.48
N LEU A 25 13.24 -6.48 -3.30
CA LEU A 25 13.70 -5.18 -2.82
C LEU A 25 14.77 -4.56 -3.72
N ARG A 26 15.77 -5.33 -4.19
CA ARG A 26 16.79 -4.83 -5.14
C ARG A 26 16.14 -4.31 -6.42
N ARG A 27 15.15 -5.04 -6.96
CA ARG A 27 14.41 -4.64 -8.16
C ARG A 27 13.62 -3.34 -7.94
N LEU A 28 12.98 -3.18 -6.78
CA LEU A 28 12.27 -1.94 -6.43
C LEU A 28 13.23 -0.77 -6.23
N PHE A 29 14.35 -0.97 -5.55
CA PHE A 29 15.38 0.06 -5.37
C PHE A 29 15.98 0.52 -6.69
N LYS A 30 16.34 -0.41 -7.58
CA LYS A 30 16.84 -0.08 -8.92
C LYS A 30 15.88 0.84 -9.69
N ARG A 31 14.57 0.60 -9.59
CA ARG A 31 13.55 1.46 -10.21
C ARG A 31 13.44 2.84 -9.55
N LEU A 32 13.61 2.92 -8.23
CA LEU A 32 13.64 4.21 -7.52
C LEU A 32 14.88 5.02 -7.87
N GLU A 33 16.02 4.38 -8.11
CA GLU A 33 17.27 5.01 -8.58
C GLU A 33 17.08 5.62 -9.98
N VAL A 34 16.43 4.91 -10.91
CA VAL A 34 16.08 5.45 -12.25
C VAL A 34 15.20 6.71 -12.13
N LEU A 35 14.35 6.78 -11.11
CA LEU A 35 13.52 7.96 -10.82
C LEU A 35 14.28 9.06 -10.05
N ASN A 36 15.57 8.87 -9.80
CA ASN A 36 16.42 9.76 -9.00
C ASN A 36 15.82 10.09 -7.61
N LEU A 37 15.20 9.08 -6.98
CA LEU A 37 14.52 9.23 -5.69
C LEU A 37 15.32 8.62 -4.56
N ARG A 38 15.67 9.45 -3.56
CA ARG A 38 16.33 9.00 -2.33
C ARG A 38 15.29 8.63 -1.27
N VAL A 39 15.36 7.40 -0.76
CA VAL A 39 14.52 6.92 0.34
C VAL A 39 15.02 7.51 1.67
N LYS A 40 14.24 8.42 2.27
CA LYS A 40 14.57 9.00 3.60
C LYS A 40 14.27 8.02 4.73
N LYS A 41 13.19 7.25 4.64
CA LYS A 41 12.78 6.27 5.65
C LYS A 41 11.90 5.21 5.00
N LEU A 42 12.19 3.94 5.23
CA LEU A 42 11.47 2.80 4.67
C LEU A 42 10.63 2.12 5.75
N TYR A 43 9.37 1.87 5.45
CA TYR A 43 8.46 1.07 6.27
C TYR A 43 8.13 -0.20 5.53
N LEU A 44 8.52 -1.33 6.09
CA LEU A 44 8.30 -2.65 5.50
C LEU A 44 7.16 -3.39 6.20
N ASP A 45 6.60 -4.38 5.55
CA ASP A 45 5.70 -5.31 6.20
C ASP A 45 6.49 -6.41 6.94
N LYS A 46 5.85 -7.05 7.91
CA LYS A 46 6.48 -8.13 8.66
C LYS A 46 6.90 -9.33 7.80
N GLY A 47 6.32 -9.50 6.61
CA GLY A 47 6.75 -10.48 5.62
C GLY A 47 8.21 -10.31 5.16
N PHE A 48 8.78 -9.12 5.35
CA PHE A 48 10.20 -8.84 5.06
C PHE A 48 11.14 -9.10 6.24
N TYR A 49 10.64 -9.62 7.37
CA TYR A 49 11.44 -9.88 8.55
C TYR A 49 12.33 -11.11 8.34
N SER A 50 13.54 -10.87 7.86
CA SER A 50 14.59 -11.89 7.68
C SER A 50 15.98 -11.26 7.79
N ILE A 51 16.98 -12.08 8.15
CA ILE A 51 18.39 -11.65 8.25
C ILE A 51 18.88 -11.11 6.90
N SER A 52 18.56 -11.79 5.81
CA SER A 52 18.99 -11.38 4.46
C SER A 52 18.46 -10.02 4.03
N VAL A 53 17.20 -9.71 4.37
CA VAL A 53 16.61 -8.38 4.12
C VAL A 53 17.26 -7.31 5.00
N ILE A 54 17.43 -7.60 6.28
CA ILE A 54 18.05 -6.65 7.24
C ILE A 54 19.47 -6.29 6.81
N ARG A 55 20.29 -7.29 6.45
CA ARG A 55 21.64 -7.08 5.93
C ARG A 55 21.65 -6.24 4.66
N LEU A 56 20.76 -6.56 3.70
CA LEU A 56 20.63 -5.79 2.47
C LEU A 56 20.36 -4.30 2.76
N LEU A 57 19.42 -4.01 3.66
CA LEU A 57 19.04 -2.64 4.00
C LEU A 57 20.13 -1.89 4.77
N LYS A 58 20.82 -2.57 5.69
CA LYS A 58 21.97 -2.03 6.43
C LYS A 58 23.13 -1.71 5.48
N ALA A 59 23.49 -2.63 4.57
CA ALA A 59 24.53 -2.42 3.57
C ALA A 59 24.26 -1.21 2.66
N ARG A 60 22.96 -0.96 2.33
CA ARG A 60 22.54 0.24 1.59
C ARG A 60 22.51 1.50 2.45
N GLY A 61 22.69 1.41 3.74
CA GLY A 61 22.56 2.54 4.66
C GLY A 61 21.14 3.15 4.72
N THR A 62 20.10 2.43 4.28
CA THR A 62 18.73 2.93 4.22
C THR A 62 18.07 2.90 5.60
N PRO A 63 17.61 4.02 6.16
CA PRO A 63 16.89 4.01 7.42
C PRO A 63 15.56 3.26 7.28
N PHE A 64 15.26 2.33 8.20
CA PHE A 64 14.01 1.56 8.11
C PHE A 64 13.38 1.24 9.46
N ILE A 65 12.07 0.94 9.41
CA ILE A 65 11.28 0.35 10.49
C ILE A 65 10.59 -0.90 9.93
N LEU A 66 10.82 -2.04 10.59
CA LEU A 66 10.34 -3.34 10.17
C LEU A 66 9.71 -4.05 11.38
N PRO A 67 8.42 -4.46 11.36
CA PRO A 67 7.83 -5.20 12.46
C PRO A 67 8.47 -6.56 12.62
N VAL A 68 8.65 -6.94 13.87
CA VAL A 68 9.16 -8.24 14.23
C VAL A 68 8.04 -9.28 14.25
N VAL A 69 8.32 -10.49 13.78
CA VAL A 69 7.44 -11.63 14.00
C VAL A 69 7.69 -12.13 15.44
N THR A 70 6.81 -11.73 16.35
CA THR A 70 6.89 -12.18 17.75
C THR A 70 6.20 -13.54 17.92
N ARG A 71 6.94 -14.53 18.37
CA ARG A 71 6.39 -15.80 18.87
C ARG A 71 6.15 -15.67 20.37
N ARG A 72 5.08 -16.29 20.88
CA ARG A 72 4.67 -16.16 22.28
C ARG A 72 5.76 -16.60 23.27
N THR A 73 6.54 -17.61 22.93
CA THR A 73 7.48 -18.31 23.83
C THR A 73 8.95 -18.15 23.45
N GLY A 74 9.30 -17.34 22.44
CA GLY A 74 10.67 -17.27 21.94
C GLY A 74 11.05 -15.97 21.27
N GLY A 75 12.33 -15.86 20.94
CA GLY A 75 12.90 -14.74 20.18
C GLY A 75 12.70 -13.38 20.86
N VAL A 76 12.44 -12.37 20.06
CA VAL A 76 12.19 -10.98 20.52
C VAL A 76 11.00 -10.88 21.47
N GLY A 77 10.08 -11.85 21.47
CA GLY A 77 8.95 -11.89 22.40
C GLY A 77 9.38 -11.96 23.87
N LYS A 78 10.53 -12.59 24.19
CA LYS A 78 11.09 -12.66 25.55
C LYS A 78 11.55 -11.31 26.07
N LEU A 79 11.83 -10.35 25.20
CA LEU A 79 12.26 -9.00 25.59
C LEU A 79 11.13 -8.13 26.15
N PHE A 80 9.86 -8.57 26.08
CA PHE A 80 8.78 -7.82 26.68
C PHE A 80 8.77 -7.99 28.21
N VAL A 81 9.75 -7.38 28.89
CA VAL A 81 9.85 -7.32 30.34
C VAL A 81 9.26 -6.01 30.85
N GLY A 82 8.58 -6.06 31.99
CA GLY A 82 8.02 -4.85 32.64
C GLY A 82 6.85 -4.21 31.90
N ARG A 83 6.58 -2.95 32.23
CA ARG A 83 5.43 -2.15 31.72
C ARG A 83 5.83 -1.06 30.75
N ALA A 84 7.10 -0.69 30.68
CA ALA A 84 7.60 0.40 29.86
C ALA A 84 7.82 -0.01 28.39
N SER A 85 7.81 0.99 27.52
CA SER A 85 8.32 0.87 26.15
C SER A 85 9.80 1.26 26.15
N TYR A 86 10.66 0.49 25.49
CA TYR A 86 12.10 0.74 25.49
C TYR A 86 12.75 0.25 24.19
N GLN A 87 14.02 0.59 24.02
CA GLN A 87 14.85 0.10 22.91
C GLN A 87 15.98 -0.75 23.48
N THR A 88 16.34 -1.79 22.75
CA THR A 88 17.43 -2.68 23.09
C THR A 88 17.99 -3.33 21.84
N SER A 89 19.17 -3.92 21.94
CA SER A 89 19.73 -4.75 20.88
C SER A 89 19.32 -6.20 21.04
N TYR A 90 19.19 -6.92 19.95
CA TYR A 90 18.88 -8.34 19.93
C TYR A 90 19.67 -9.02 18.81
N THR A 91 20.24 -10.19 19.07
CA THR A 91 20.95 -10.97 18.08
C THR A 91 20.05 -12.05 17.51
N LEU A 92 19.71 -11.89 16.22
CA LEU A 92 19.03 -12.93 15.43
C LEU A 92 20.02 -14.05 15.12
N ARG A 93 19.56 -15.29 15.20
CA ARG A 93 20.34 -16.48 14.82
C ARG A 93 19.58 -17.27 13.76
N ASN A 94 20.29 -17.69 12.74
CA ASN A 94 19.80 -18.58 11.70
C ASN A 94 20.92 -19.58 11.37
N GLN A 95 20.58 -20.83 11.17
CA GLN A 95 21.58 -21.90 10.94
C GLN A 95 22.39 -21.66 9.64
N GLU A 96 21.73 -21.22 8.58
CA GLU A 96 22.35 -21.01 7.26
C GLU A 96 23.00 -19.63 7.13
N LEU A 97 22.35 -18.59 7.65
CA LEU A 97 22.76 -17.19 7.49
C LEU A 97 23.62 -16.67 8.64
N GLY A 98 23.83 -17.46 9.70
CA GLY A 98 24.58 -17.04 10.87
C GLY A 98 23.81 -16.03 11.75
N THR A 99 24.53 -15.07 12.34
CA THR A 99 23.98 -14.14 13.32
C THR A 99 23.91 -12.71 12.76
N GLU A 100 22.91 -11.95 13.21
CA GLU A 100 22.76 -10.53 12.86
C GLU A 100 22.24 -9.76 14.09
N THR A 101 23.00 -8.76 14.54
CA THR A 101 22.58 -7.89 15.66
C THR A 101 21.72 -6.76 15.13
N ILE A 102 20.58 -6.56 15.76
CA ILE A 102 19.57 -5.58 15.38
C ILE A 102 19.15 -4.73 16.57
N ASP A 103 18.79 -3.47 16.30
CA ASP A 103 18.15 -2.62 17.29
C ASP A 103 16.64 -2.85 17.25
N VAL A 104 16.05 -3.10 18.40
CA VAL A 104 14.62 -3.41 18.55
C VAL A 104 13.95 -2.36 19.44
N ALA A 105 12.93 -1.73 18.92
CA ALA A 105 12.02 -0.89 19.68
C ALA A 105 10.83 -1.73 20.15
N LEU A 106 10.66 -1.84 21.46
CA LEU A 106 9.58 -2.55 22.12
C LEU A 106 8.56 -1.52 22.60
N VAL A 107 7.33 -1.66 22.16
CA VAL A 107 6.25 -0.72 22.47
C VAL A 107 5.14 -1.44 23.21
N ARG A 108 4.80 -0.98 24.41
CA ARG A 108 3.62 -1.42 25.15
C ARG A 108 2.53 -0.37 25.05
N LYS A 109 1.35 -0.79 24.61
CA LYS A 109 0.14 0.02 24.62
C LYS A 109 -0.90 -0.62 25.52
N TYR A 110 -1.50 0.20 26.33
CA TYR A 110 -2.58 -0.21 27.23
C TYR A 110 -3.92 0.23 26.66
N SER A 111 -4.94 -0.62 26.79
CA SER A 111 -6.32 -0.22 26.53
C SER A 111 -6.77 0.76 27.61
N LYS A 112 -7.53 1.78 27.25
CA LYS A 112 -8.04 2.80 28.19
C LYS A 112 -8.75 2.10 29.37
N GLY A 113 -8.36 2.42 30.60
CA GLY A 113 -8.91 1.82 31.83
C GLY A 113 -8.36 0.42 32.18
N HIS A 114 -7.52 -0.21 31.35
CA HIS A 114 -6.98 -1.55 31.57
C HIS A 114 -5.45 -1.53 31.59
N TYR A 115 -4.85 -1.33 32.75
CA TYR A 115 -3.39 -1.25 32.92
C TYR A 115 -2.73 -2.58 33.29
N ARG A 116 -3.51 -3.67 33.43
CA ARG A 116 -3.01 -5.02 33.71
C ARG A 116 -2.57 -5.74 32.44
N ARG A 117 -1.89 -6.89 32.60
CA ARG A 117 -1.33 -7.70 31.51
C ARG A 117 -2.34 -8.02 30.39
N ARG A 118 -3.61 -8.27 30.70
CA ARG A 118 -4.68 -8.54 29.73
C ARG A 118 -5.09 -7.32 28.90
N GLY A 119 -4.89 -6.11 29.39
CA GLY A 119 -5.17 -4.85 28.68
C GLY A 119 -3.99 -4.32 27.87
N SER A 120 -2.81 -4.97 27.91
CA SER A 120 -1.62 -4.51 27.20
C SER A 120 -1.42 -5.23 25.88
N LYS A 121 -1.06 -4.46 24.83
CA LYS A 121 -0.61 -4.97 23.53
C LYS A 121 0.85 -4.61 23.33
N GLY A 122 1.69 -5.61 23.03
CA GLY A 122 3.11 -5.44 22.71
C GLY A 122 3.33 -5.37 21.20
N PHE A 123 4.17 -4.43 20.77
CA PHE A 123 4.62 -4.31 19.38
C PHE A 123 6.15 -4.21 19.37
N ALA A 124 6.80 -4.97 18.51
CA ALA A 124 8.26 -4.94 18.35
C ALA A 124 8.62 -4.53 16.92
N TYR A 125 9.60 -3.65 16.80
CA TYR A 125 10.09 -3.15 15.52
C TYR A 125 11.61 -3.21 15.47
N VAL A 126 12.17 -3.81 14.41
CA VAL A 126 13.57 -3.58 14.07
C VAL A 126 13.70 -2.18 13.52
N THR A 127 14.70 -1.45 14.00
CA THR A 127 15.01 -0.11 13.52
C THR A 127 16.47 -0.02 13.09
N TYR A 128 16.72 0.82 12.10
CA TYR A 128 18.07 1.13 11.66
C TYR A 128 18.18 2.61 11.31
N ARG A 129 19.13 3.31 11.90
CA ARG A 129 19.33 4.77 11.75
C ARG A 129 18.07 5.59 12.09
N ILE A 130 17.28 5.13 13.06
CA ILE A 130 16.08 5.80 13.57
C ILE A 130 16.33 6.16 15.04
N ARG A 131 16.62 7.44 15.31
CA ARG A 131 16.87 7.97 16.66
C ARG A 131 15.61 8.65 17.18
N THR A 132 14.61 7.87 17.60
CA THR A 132 13.35 8.38 18.16
C THR A 132 12.82 7.44 19.24
N GLN A 133 11.98 7.95 20.11
CA GLN A 133 11.37 7.16 21.18
C GLN A 133 10.47 6.03 20.64
N PRO A 134 10.33 4.89 21.34
CA PRO A 134 9.56 3.73 20.89
C PRO A 134 8.12 4.05 20.47
N LEU A 135 7.43 4.91 21.25
CA LEU A 135 6.06 5.33 20.93
C LEU A 135 5.97 6.11 19.62
N GLN A 136 6.97 6.93 19.30
CA GLN A 136 7.04 7.64 18.01
C GLN A 136 7.30 6.67 16.86
N ILE A 137 8.15 5.63 17.05
CA ILE A 137 8.37 4.57 16.07
C ILE A 137 7.05 3.87 15.72
N PHE A 138 6.24 3.53 16.74
CA PHE A 138 4.92 2.97 16.54
C PHE A 138 4.00 3.91 15.74
N GLN A 139 3.98 5.20 16.06
CA GLN A 139 3.18 6.20 15.33
C GLN A 139 3.64 6.34 13.87
N PHE A 140 4.95 6.39 13.62
CA PHE A 140 5.49 6.42 12.27
C PHE A 140 5.09 5.18 11.48
N TYR A 141 5.23 4.00 12.07
CA TYR A 141 4.85 2.76 11.40
C TYR A 141 3.35 2.70 11.07
N ARG A 142 2.49 3.24 11.92
CA ARG A 142 1.04 3.31 11.64
C ARG A 142 0.70 4.06 10.35
N ARG A 143 1.54 5.00 9.89
CA ARG A 143 1.34 5.68 8.60
C ARG A 143 1.37 4.71 7.41
N ARG A 144 1.97 3.53 7.57
CA ARG A 144 1.97 2.47 6.55
C ARG A 144 0.57 1.92 6.25
N PHE A 145 -0.31 1.85 7.22
CA PHE A 145 -1.65 1.25 7.06
C PHE A 145 -2.50 1.88 5.95
N GLY A 146 -2.16 3.05 5.49
CA GLY A 146 -2.82 3.62 4.31
C GLY A 146 -2.55 2.91 2.99
N ILE A 147 -1.60 1.96 2.92
CA ILE A 147 -1.39 1.10 1.75
C ILE A 147 -2.63 0.26 1.48
N GLU A 148 -3.27 -0.28 2.52
CA GLU A 148 -4.50 -1.06 2.39
C GLU A 148 -5.66 -0.24 1.81
N SER A 149 -5.75 1.05 2.19
CA SER A 149 -6.71 1.99 1.59
C SER A 149 -6.41 2.22 0.11
N SER A 150 -5.13 2.33 -0.26
CA SER A 150 -4.72 2.48 -1.66
C SER A 150 -5.08 1.25 -2.50
N TYR A 151 -4.91 0.04 -1.96
CA TYR A 151 -5.35 -1.19 -2.65
C TYR A 151 -6.87 -1.25 -2.81
N ARG A 152 -7.65 -0.87 -1.79
CA ARG A 152 -9.11 -0.79 -1.91
C ARG A 152 -9.55 0.21 -2.98
N GLN A 153 -8.90 1.36 -3.06
CA GLN A 153 -9.15 2.36 -4.10
C GLN A 153 -8.76 1.84 -5.49
N MET A 154 -7.61 1.19 -5.61
CA MET A 154 -7.13 0.57 -6.85
C MET A 154 -8.15 -0.44 -7.38
N ASN A 155 -8.70 -1.30 -6.53
CA ASN A 155 -9.71 -2.29 -6.93
C ASN A 155 -11.03 -1.66 -7.41
N ARG A 156 -11.33 -0.40 -7.05
CA ARG A 156 -12.52 0.33 -7.54
C ARG A 156 -12.36 0.86 -8.95
N VAL A 157 -11.13 1.15 -9.38
CA VAL A 157 -10.83 1.76 -10.69
C VAL A 157 -10.12 0.81 -11.65
N ARG A 158 -9.67 -0.34 -11.16
CA ARG A 158 -9.00 -1.34 -11.99
C ARG A 158 -10.00 -2.00 -12.92
N ALA A 159 -9.70 -2.02 -14.21
CA ALA A 159 -10.44 -2.80 -15.20
C ALA A 159 -10.38 -4.29 -14.84
N ARG A 160 -11.51 -4.96 -14.94
CA ARG A 160 -11.64 -6.41 -14.74
C ARG A 160 -11.26 -7.14 -16.03
N THR A 161 -10.59 -8.27 -15.89
CA THR A 161 -10.21 -9.12 -17.03
C THR A 161 -10.26 -10.59 -16.64
N ALA A 162 -10.74 -11.42 -17.53
CA ALA A 162 -10.68 -12.87 -17.43
C ALA A 162 -9.30 -13.40 -17.87
N SER A 163 -8.46 -12.58 -18.55
CA SER A 163 -7.15 -12.99 -19.03
C SER A 163 -6.26 -13.50 -17.90
N THR A 164 -5.58 -14.61 -18.14
CA THR A 164 -4.55 -15.17 -17.24
C THR A 164 -3.17 -14.57 -17.49
N ASN A 165 -2.99 -13.74 -18.54
CA ASN A 165 -1.72 -13.12 -18.86
C ASN A 165 -1.25 -12.16 -17.74
N PRO A 166 -0.12 -12.44 -17.08
CA PRO A 166 0.36 -11.64 -15.96
C PRO A 166 0.80 -10.23 -16.37
N ALA A 167 1.27 -10.05 -17.63
CA ALA A 167 1.67 -8.74 -18.12
C ALA A 167 0.46 -7.81 -18.29
N LEU A 168 -0.63 -8.32 -18.87
CA LEU A 168 -1.88 -7.58 -18.99
C LEU A 168 -2.45 -7.21 -17.60
N ARG A 169 -2.45 -8.19 -16.68
CA ARG A 169 -2.91 -7.92 -15.30
C ARG A 169 -2.08 -6.84 -14.60
N LEU A 170 -0.75 -6.86 -14.77
CA LEU A 170 0.11 -5.83 -14.20
C LEU A 170 -0.13 -4.47 -14.85
N LEU A 171 -0.34 -4.43 -16.18
CA LEU A 171 -0.69 -3.20 -16.89
C LEU A 171 -1.97 -2.58 -16.32
N LEU A 172 -3.04 -3.35 -16.18
CA LEU A 172 -4.32 -2.86 -15.64
C LEU A 172 -4.19 -2.37 -14.18
N VAL A 173 -3.38 -3.04 -13.37
CA VAL A 173 -3.05 -2.59 -12.00
C VAL A 173 -2.24 -1.30 -12.06
N GLY A 174 -1.29 -1.19 -12.96
CA GLY A 174 -0.47 0.00 -13.18
C GLY A 174 -1.31 1.22 -13.56
N LEU A 175 -2.20 1.06 -14.55
CA LEU A 175 -3.14 2.10 -14.97
C LEU A 175 -4.06 2.54 -13.83
N ALA A 176 -4.58 1.60 -13.02
CA ALA A 176 -5.39 1.94 -11.85
C ALA A 176 -4.61 2.78 -10.82
N PHE A 177 -3.33 2.48 -10.57
CA PHE A 177 -2.51 3.29 -9.68
C PHE A 177 -2.12 4.64 -10.28
N LEU A 178 -1.96 4.75 -11.60
CA LEU A 178 -1.80 6.05 -12.28
C LEU A 178 -3.03 6.93 -12.09
N LEU A 179 -4.23 6.38 -12.27
CA LEU A 179 -5.50 7.10 -12.03
C LEU A 179 -5.63 7.55 -10.58
N ILE A 180 -5.24 6.73 -9.61
CA ILE A 180 -5.22 7.12 -8.19
C ILE A 180 -4.21 8.24 -7.94
N ASN A 181 -3.02 8.16 -8.50
CA ASN A 181 -2.00 9.21 -8.36
C ASN A 181 -2.50 10.54 -8.96
N LEU A 182 -3.15 10.47 -10.12
CA LEU A 182 -3.78 11.62 -10.78
C LEU A 182 -4.88 12.22 -9.88
N TRP A 183 -5.75 11.38 -9.31
CA TRP A 183 -6.76 11.84 -8.36
C TRP A 183 -6.15 12.51 -7.12
N VAL A 184 -5.09 11.95 -6.56
CA VAL A 184 -4.38 12.54 -5.43
C VAL A 184 -3.81 13.91 -5.81
N HIS A 185 -3.25 14.04 -7.00
CA HIS A 185 -2.74 15.29 -7.53
C HIS A 185 -3.85 16.34 -7.71
N PHE A 186 -4.93 15.99 -8.39
CA PHE A 186 -6.06 16.90 -8.60
C PHE A 186 -6.73 17.33 -7.30
N LYS A 187 -6.83 16.44 -6.30
CA LYS A 187 -7.31 16.82 -4.97
C LYS A 187 -6.46 17.94 -4.36
N GLN A 188 -5.16 17.91 -4.53
CA GLN A 188 -4.29 18.95 -4.00
C GLN A 188 -4.43 20.28 -4.74
N LEU A 189 -4.66 20.22 -6.04
CA LEU A 189 -4.84 21.43 -6.86
C LEU A 189 -6.21 22.08 -6.63
N TYR A 190 -7.28 21.28 -6.68
CA TYR A 190 -8.66 21.79 -6.81
C TYR A 190 -9.55 21.57 -5.59
N ALA A 191 -9.19 20.67 -4.67
CA ALA A 191 -10.02 20.34 -3.52
C ALA A 191 -9.49 20.89 -2.18
N CYS A 192 -8.70 21.96 -2.22
CA CYS A 192 -8.20 22.60 -1.01
C CYS A 192 -8.99 23.88 -0.72
N ASP A 193 -9.45 24.01 0.52
CA ASP A 193 -10.03 25.25 1.05
C ASP A 193 -8.94 26.12 1.65
N ARG A 194 -9.09 27.45 1.51
CA ARG A 194 -8.22 28.43 2.18
C ARG A 194 -8.68 28.60 3.62
N HIS A 195 -7.77 28.43 4.56
CA HIS A 195 -7.97 28.70 5.98
C HIS A 195 -6.90 29.67 6.49
N ARG A 196 -7.12 30.32 7.65
CA ARG A 196 -6.13 31.22 8.27
C ARG A 196 -4.77 30.55 8.47
N ALA A 197 -4.73 29.24 8.75
CA ALA A 197 -3.52 28.43 8.93
C ALA A 197 -2.99 27.80 7.63
N GLY A 198 -3.44 28.24 6.43
CA GLY A 198 -3.02 27.72 5.14
C GLY A 198 -4.10 26.92 4.40
N ARG A 199 -3.68 26.14 3.41
CA ARG A 199 -4.59 25.33 2.58
C ARG A 199 -4.92 24.01 3.26
N ARG A 200 -6.21 23.70 3.44
CA ARG A 200 -6.69 22.43 3.99
C ARG A 200 -7.46 21.65 2.93
N LEU A 201 -7.10 20.39 2.76
CA LEU A 201 -7.77 19.49 1.83
C LEU A 201 -9.22 19.20 2.28
N ASN A 202 -10.19 19.45 1.39
CA ASN A 202 -11.57 19.04 1.57
C ASN A 202 -11.83 17.75 0.79
N PRO A 203 -11.91 16.58 1.45
CA PRO A 203 -12.03 15.28 0.77
C PRO A 203 -13.37 15.10 0.04
N ARG A 204 -14.39 15.91 0.34
CA ARG A 204 -15.73 15.82 -0.27
C ARG A 204 -15.83 16.54 -1.61
N ARG A 205 -14.94 17.50 -1.91
CA ARG A 205 -15.00 18.27 -3.17
C ARG A 205 -14.71 17.42 -4.39
N LEU A 206 -13.65 16.58 -4.34
CA LEU A 206 -13.26 15.70 -5.43
C LEU A 206 -13.07 14.27 -4.93
N THR A 207 -14.13 13.48 -4.98
CA THR A 207 -14.04 12.03 -4.72
C THR A 207 -13.45 11.30 -5.92
N LEU A 208 -12.89 10.10 -5.71
CA LEU A 208 -12.38 9.27 -6.81
C LEU A 208 -13.45 8.99 -7.88
N LEU A 209 -14.68 8.70 -7.44
CA LEU A 209 -15.79 8.46 -8.34
C LEU A 209 -16.12 9.70 -9.20
N ARG A 210 -16.17 10.89 -8.60
CA ARG A 210 -16.40 12.14 -9.36
C ARG A 210 -15.31 12.38 -10.40
N MET A 211 -14.05 12.13 -10.06
CA MET A 211 -12.96 12.23 -11.03
C MET A 211 -13.11 11.23 -12.17
N MET A 212 -13.48 9.98 -11.87
CA MET A 212 -13.72 8.96 -12.91
C MET A 212 -14.84 9.40 -13.86
N HIS A 213 -15.95 9.93 -13.36
CA HIS A 213 -17.04 10.46 -14.18
C HIS A 213 -16.58 11.64 -15.05
N LEU A 214 -15.73 12.55 -14.50
CA LEU A 214 -15.17 13.64 -15.29
C LEU A 214 -14.28 13.14 -16.44
N LEU A 215 -13.43 12.14 -16.15
CA LEU A 215 -12.57 11.53 -17.17
C LEU A 215 -13.38 10.81 -18.26
N ILE A 216 -14.43 10.05 -17.86
CA ILE A 216 -15.33 9.39 -18.83
C ILE A 216 -15.96 10.44 -19.74
N ARG A 217 -16.54 11.50 -19.18
CA ARG A 217 -17.16 12.57 -20.00
C ARG A 217 -16.15 13.27 -20.91
N ALA A 218 -14.93 13.55 -20.44
CA ALA A 218 -13.89 14.13 -21.28
C ALA A 218 -13.55 13.23 -22.47
N ILE A 219 -13.37 11.91 -22.21
CA ILE A 219 -13.11 10.92 -23.26
C ILE A 219 -14.28 10.84 -24.25
N GLU A 220 -15.52 10.82 -23.75
CA GLU A 220 -16.74 10.82 -24.59
C GLU A 220 -16.84 12.07 -25.46
N THR A 221 -16.45 13.23 -24.93
CA THR A 221 -16.46 14.49 -25.67
C THR A 221 -15.37 14.54 -26.74
N ASP A 222 -14.14 14.11 -26.39
CA ASP A 222 -12.99 14.22 -27.30
C ASP A 222 -12.97 13.12 -28.37
N LEU A 223 -13.27 11.89 -27.98
CA LEU A 223 -13.22 10.73 -28.88
C LEU A 223 -14.55 10.46 -29.59
N LYS A 224 -15.63 11.16 -29.19
CA LYS A 224 -16.99 10.93 -29.71
C LYS A 224 -17.31 9.44 -29.86
N PRO A 225 -17.03 8.59 -28.83
CA PRO A 225 -17.41 7.20 -28.88
C PRO A 225 -18.94 7.15 -29.03
N LEU A 226 -19.42 6.27 -29.87
CA LEU A 226 -20.81 5.99 -30.23
C LEU A 226 -21.84 6.56 -29.25
N THR A 227 -22.41 7.72 -29.62
CA THR A 227 -23.45 8.38 -28.81
C THR A 227 -24.84 7.74 -29.01
N GLN A 228 -24.97 6.81 -29.96
CA GLN A 228 -26.19 6.06 -30.24
C GLN A 228 -25.86 4.61 -30.54
N LEU A 229 -26.32 3.70 -29.71
CA LEU A 229 -26.47 2.28 -30.05
C LEU A 229 -27.71 2.17 -30.93
N GLN A 230 -27.56 2.15 -32.24
CA GLN A 230 -28.59 1.66 -33.14
C GLN A 230 -28.61 0.13 -33.00
N VAL A 231 -29.50 -0.40 -32.18
CA VAL A 231 -29.81 -1.82 -32.19
C VAL A 231 -30.72 -2.03 -33.39
N PRO A 232 -30.31 -2.82 -34.42
CA PRO A 232 -31.23 -3.18 -35.46
C PRO A 232 -32.41 -3.94 -34.84
N ILE A 233 -33.60 -3.34 -34.88
CA ILE A 233 -34.83 -4.02 -34.54
C ILE A 233 -35.03 -5.01 -35.66
N HIS A 234 -34.72 -6.29 -35.42
CA HIS A 234 -35.21 -7.34 -36.30
C HIS A 234 -36.73 -7.35 -36.08
N GLU A 235 -37.47 -6.81 -37.04
CA GLU A 235 -38.86 -7.04 -37.15
C GLU A 235 -39.10 -8.56 -37.20
N VAL A 236 -39.59 -9.12 -36.12
CA VAL A 236 -40.10 -10.47 -36.11
C VAL A 236 -41.38 -10.39 -36.98
N ALA A 237 -41.30 -10.86 -38.21
CA ALA A 237 -42.44 -10.98 -39.10
C ALA A 237 -43.54 -11.75 -38.35
N PRO A 238 -44.78 -11.23 -38.30
CA PRO A 238 -45.86 -11.94 -37.61
C PRO A 238 -46.10 -13.25 -38.37
N THR A 239 -45.88 -14.36 -37.69
CA THR A 239 -46.24 -15.68 -38.19
C THR A 239 -47.75 -15.71 -38.33
N LEU A 240 -48.24 -15.60 -39.55
CA LEU A 240 -49.67 -15.85 -39.87
C LEU A 240 -49.97 -17.28 -39.48
N VAL A 241 -50.69 -17.47 -38.37
CA VAL A 241 -51.32 -18.73 -38.03
C VAL A 241 -52.48 -18.85 -39.01
N SER A 242 -52.29 -19.65 -40.10
CA SER A 242 -53.38 -20.07 -40.96
C SER A 242 -54.26 -21.02 -40.15
N GLY A 243 -55.40 -20.53 -39.70
CA GLY A 243 -56.46 -21.39 -39.23
C GLY A 243 -56.97 -22.25 -40.35
N ALA A 244 -56.72 -23.55 -40.30
CA ALA A 244 -57.46 -24.53 -41.09
C ALA A 244 -58.74 -24.88 -40.32
N ALA A 245 -59.86 -24.42 -40.81
CA ALA A 245 -61.18 -24.98 -40.48
C ALA A 245 -61.33 -26.27 -41.27
N GLY A 246 -61.77 -27.28 -40.62
CA GLY A 246 -62.18 -28.59 -41.13
C GLY A 246 -62.67 -29.49 -40.04
#